data_c36ca903c61f4c2c8bc0268a8b18c6e8
#
_entry.id   c36ca903c61f4c2c8bc0268a8b18c6e8
#
_cell.length_a   1.000
_cell.length_b   1.000
_cell.length_c   1.000
_cell.angle_alpha   90.00
_cell.angle_beta   90.00
_cell.angle_gamma   90.00
#
_symmetry.space_group_name_H-M   'P 1'
#
loop_
_entity.id
_entity.type
_entity.pdbx_description
1 polymer ?
#
loop_
_entity_poly.entity_id
_entity_poly.type
_entity_poly.pdbx_seq_one_letter_code
_entity_poly.pdbx_strand_id
1 'polypeptide(L)'
;MLDFASDAFDGGLPSQCAEQAQEQSQEQTQAQINDQVVLDAYSNAVISVTERVGPAVVRVETGPKQKSARERGGLGSGIVISPDGFVLTNSHVVGSSKDIRLRDIEGFVTEAHVLGVDPDTDLALLRADGARDLRYALLGNSKQLRRGQLVVAIGNPLGFESTVTAGVVSALGRSIRSVSGRTIEDVIQTDAALNPGNSGGPLVSSNAEVIGINTAIINGAQGICFAVASNTAQFVLSEIIRHGYVRRAYIGVSGQTAPIPRRHAVVAGVENKMGALLMQIEPDSPAAQAGLLPGDVVIKLDGIDINGVDDLIRVLDRDRIGRTLAMEVLRLGRLRAFDIHPLERKPMARLPAP
;
A
#
# COMPACT_ATOMS: atom_id res chain seq x y z
N MET A 1 -86.91 -26.81 41.18
CA MET A 1 -85.71 -27.57 41.57
C MET A 1 -85.03 -27.97 40.26
N LEU A 2 -84.12 -27.14 39.74
CA LEU A 2 -83.36 -27.40 38.52
C LEU A 2 -81.91 -27.37 38.89
N ASP A 3 -81.25 -28.56 38.80
CA ASP A 3 -79.83 -28.75 38.96
C ASP A 3 -79.05 -28.21 37.74
N PHE A 4 -78.10 -27.34 37.97
CA PHE A 4 -77.11 -26.95 36.97
C PHE A 4 -75.81 -27.72 37.23
N ALA A 5 -75.57 -28.67 36.37
CA ALA A 5 -74.26 -29.32 36.25
C ALA A 5 -73.20 -28.36 35.69
N SER A 6 -72.09 -28.18 36.41
CA SER A 6 -70.93 -27.46 35.99
C SER A 6 -70.03 -28.33 35.12
N ASP A 7 -70.00 -28.12 33.82
CA ASP A 7 -69.00 -28.72 32.96
C ASP A 7 -67.70 -27.92 33.11
N ALA A 8 -66.68 -28.49 33.69
CA ALA A 8 -65.31 -28.01 33.72
C ALA A 8 -64.68 -28.31 32.36
N PHE A 9 -64.45 -27.27 31.60
CA PHE A 9 -63.61 -27.35 30.39
C PHE A 9 -62.14 -27.50 30.83
N ASP A 10 -61.59 -28.69 30.73
CA ASP A 10 -60.17 -28.97 30.83
C ASP A 10 -59.53 -28.71 29.48
N GLY A 11 -59.09 -27.42 29.26
CA GLY A 11 -58.44 -26.98 28.10
C GLY A 11 -56.94 -27.19 28.19
N GLY A 12 -56.48 -28.42 28.17
CA GLY A 12 -55.06 -28.72 27.99
C GLY A 12 -54.59 -28.22 26.64
N LEU A 13 -53.71 -27.24 26.61
CA LEU A 13 -52.99 -26.80 25.40
C LEU A 13 -52.31 -28.03 24.77
N PRO A 14 -52.39 -28.24 23.46
CA PRO A 14 -51.76 -29.39 22.81
C PRO A 14 -50.24 -29.37 23.08
N SER A 15 -49.72 -30.50 23.54
CA SER A 15 -48.31 -30.72 23.88
C SER A 15 -47.34 -30.28 22.77
N GLN A 16 -47.76 -30.30 21.54
CA GLN A 16 -47.00 -29.83 20.35
C GLN A 16 -46.68 -28.33 20.37
N CYS A 17 -47.55 -27.46 20.90
CA CYS A 17 -47.26 -26.01 20.98
C CYS A 17 -46.23 -25.70 22.08
N ALA A 18 -46.20 -26.46 23.16
CA ALA A 18 -45.21 -26.30 24.22
C ALA A 18 -43.81 -26.80 23.80
N GLU A 19 -43.75 -27.88 23.05
CA GLU A 19 -42.48 -28.40 22.47
C GLU A 19 -41.90 -27.45 21.44
N GLN A 20 -42.70 -26.92 20.52
CA GLN A 20 -42.26 -25.91 19.52
C GLN A 20 -41.77 -24.61 20.17
N ALA A 21 -42.41 -24.15 21.23
CA ALA A 21 -41.98 -22.96 21.97
C ALA A 21 -40.62 -23.19 22.71
N GLN A 22 -40.39 -24.41 23.20
CA GLN A 22 -39.12 -24.78 23.82
C GLN A 22 -38.00 -24.93 22.80
N GLU A 23 -38.27 -25.54 21.64
CA GLU A 23 -37.27 -25.63 20.54
C GLU A 23 -36.86 -24.24 20.03
N GLN A 24 -37.84 -23.35 19.77
CA GLN A 24 -37.55 -21.96 19.35
C GLN A 24 -36.77 -21.18 20.40
N SER A 25 -37.05 -21.38 21.71
CA SER A 25 -36.28 -20.74 22.77
C SER A 25 -34.85 -21.27 22.86
N GLN A 26 -34.63 -22.57 22.62
CA GLN A 26 -33.29 -23.16 22.59
C GLN A 26 -32.50 -22.71 21.40
N GLU A 27 -33.10 -22.64 20.20
CA GLU A 27 -32.47 -22.13 19.00
C GLU A 27 -32.06 -20.63 19.13
N GLN A 28 -32.92 -19.79 19.72
CA GLN A 28 -32.62 -18.38 19.98
C GLN A 28 -31.49 -18.23 21.01
N THR A 29 -31.46 -19.05 22.05
CA THR A 29 -30.38 -19.02 23.04
C THR A 29 -29.06 -19.48 22.44
N GLN A 30 -29.06 -20.51 21.60
CA GLN A 30 -27.87 -21.01 20.92
C GLN A 30 -27.35 -20.00 19.90
N ALA A 31 -28.23 -19.30 19.14
CA ALA A 31 -27.88 -18.23 18.23
C ALA A 31 -27.23 -17.06 18.98
N GLN A 32 -27.77 -16.62 20.10
CA GLN A 32 -27.19 -15.56 20.94
C GLN A 32 -25.81 -15.92 21.50
N ILE A 33 -25.62 -17.19 21.97
CA ILE A 33 -24.30 -17.66 22.44
C ILE A 33 -23.28 -17.65 21.29
N ASN A 34 -23.67 -18.08 20.09
CA ASN A 34 -22.80 -18.08 18.93
C ASN A 34 -22.40 -16.65 18.52
N ASP A 35 -23.34 -15.71 18.54
CA ASP A 35 -23.06 -14.29 18.22
C ASP A 35 -22.08 -13.69 19.24
N GLN A 36 -22.22 -13.99 20.52
CA GLN A 36 -21.32 -13.50 21.56
C GLN A 36 -19.90 -14.05 21.39
N VAL A 37 -19.77 -15.35 21.07
CA VAL A 37 -18.46 -15.98 20.81
C VAL A 37 -17.78 -15.34 19.57
N VAL A 38 -18.53 -15.02 18.54
CA VAL A 38 -18.00 -14.37 17.32
C VAL A 38 -17.55 -12.94 17.62
N LEU A 39 -18.33 -12.17 18.38
CA LEU A 39 -17.96 -10.82 18.81
C LEU A 39 -16.72 -10.83 19.70
N ASP A 40 -16.63 -11.77 20.63
CA ASP A 40 -15.45 -11.94 21.49
C ASP A 40 -14.20 -12.31 20.65
N ALA A 41 -14.33 -13.18 19.65
CA ALA A 41 -13.24 -13.56 18.77
C ALA A 41 -12.71 -12.35 17.95
N TYR A 42 -13.61 -11.50 17.43
CA TYR A 42 -13.22 -10.27 16.73
C TYR A 42 -12.49 -9.30 17.66
N SER A 43 -13.06 -9.00 18.82
CA SER A 43 -12.47 -8.09 19.80
C SER A 43 -11.09 -8.60 20.27
N ASN A 44 -11.00 -9.89 20.60
CA ASN A 44 -9.74 -10.51 21.01
C ASN A 44 -8.67 -10.44 19.92
N ALA A 45 -9.04 -10.62 18.64
CA ALA A 45 -8.10 -10.49 17.52
C ALA A 45 -7.55 -9.05 17.40
N VAL A 46 -8.42 -8.03 17.49
CA VAL A 46 -8.01 -6.62 17.41
C VAL A 46 -7.15 -6.23 18.62
N ILE A 47 -7.55 -6.61 19.83
CA ILE A 47 -6.80 -6.36 21.07
C ILE A 47 -5.42 -7.00 20.99
N SER A 48 -5.33 -8.28 20.65
CA SER A 48 -4.07 -9.02 20.54
C SER A 48 -3.12 -8.39 19.53
N VAL A 49 -3.63 -7.96 18.37
CA VAL A 49 -2.83 -7.25 17.36
C VAL A 49 -2.30 -5.93 17.91
N THR A 50 -3.16 -5.16 18.59
CA THR A 50 -2.80 -3.85 19.16
C THR A 50 -1.72 -3.97 20.23
N GLU A 51 -1.85 -4.93 21.13
CA GLU A 51 -0.88 -5.17 22.21
C GLU A 51 0.48 -5.64 21.68
N ARG A 52 0.48 -6.49 20.65
CA ARG A 52 1.72 -7.06 20.08
C ARG A 52 2.46 -6.11 19.14
N VAL A 53 1.74 -5.34 18.31
CA VAL A 53 2.33 -4.50 17.27
C VAL A 53 2.34 -3.02 17.65
N GLY A 54 1.38 -2.56 18.46
CA GLY A 54 1.29 -1.15 18.90
C GLY A 54 2.59 -0.59 19.45
N PRO A 55 3.31 -1.30 20.34
CA PRO A 55 4.59 -0.82 20.87
C PRO A 55 5.71 -0.62 19.84
N ALA A 56 5.58 -1.22 18.64
CA ALA A 56 6.50 -1.01 17.53
C ALA A 56 6.12 0.17 16.62
N VAL A 57 4.95 0.79 16.82
CA VAL A 57 4.48 1.93 16.03
C VAL A 57 4.99 3.22 16.64
N VAL A 58 5.68 4.02 15.85
CA VAL A 58 6.24 5.30 16.27
C VAL A 58 5.60 6.44 15.50
N ARG A 59 5.52 7.60 16.13
CA ARG A 59 5.23 8.87 15.46
C ARG A 59 6.51 9.37 14.79
N VAL A 60 6.40 9.76 13.53
CA VAL A 60 7.47 10.37 12.75
C VAL A 60 7.21 11.87 12.65
N GLU A 61 8.10 12.66 13.25
CA GLU A 61 8.08 14.12 13.22
C GLU A 61 9.24 14.61 12.36
N THR A 62 8.97 15.52 11.43
CA THR A 62 10.01 16.15 10.62
C THR A 62 10.09 17.62 10.94
N GLY A 63 11.30 18.15 11.10
CA GLY A 63 11.52 19.57 11.34
C GLY A 63 11.01 20.45 10.17
N PRO A 64 10.74 21.75 10.41
CA PRO A 64 10.30 22.67 9.37
C PRO A 64 11.37 22.80 8.28
N LYS A 65 10.94 22.85 7.00
CA LYS A 65 11.83 22.96 5.83
C LYS A 65 12.70 24.21 5.81
N GLN A 66 12.27 25.28 6.46
CA GLN A 66 13.02 26.53 6.68
C GLN A 66 12.62 27.15 8.02
N LYS A 67 13.48 28.01 8.59
CA LYS A 67 13.24 28.71 9.86
C LYS A 67 12.06 29.71 9.84
N SER A 68 11.20 29.67 8.83
CA SER A 68 9.99 30.51 8.79
C SER A 68 8.88 29.84 9.60
N ALA A 69 8.35 30.56 10.57
CA ALA A 69 7.33 30.14 11.55
C ALA A 69 5.97 29.69 10.95
N ARG A 70 5.83 29.60 9.61
CA ARG A 70 4.59 29.26 8.91
C ARG A 70 4.56 27.84 8.31
N GLU A 71 5.69 27.17 8.16
CA GLU A 71 5.70 25.79 7.64
C GLU A 71 5.74 24.81 8.80
N ARG A 72 4.61 24.16 9.08
CA ARG A 72 4.52 23.02 10.00
C ARG A 72 5.32 21.87 9.38
N GLY A 73 6.20 21.24 10.18
CA GLY A 73 6.87 20.00 9.80
C GLY A 73 5.88 18.90 9.39
N GLY A 74 6.34 17.93 8.63
CA GLY A 74 5.55 16.73 8.30
C GLY A 74 5.27 15.91 9.56
N LEU A 75 4.12 15.28 9.59
CA LEU A 75 3.68 14.40 10.66
C LEU A 75 3.10 13.12 10.07
N GLY A 76 3.51 11.98 10.59
CA GLY A 76 2.99 10.68 10.23
C GLY A 76 3.38 9.61 11.24
N SER A 77 3.17 8.38 10.86
CA SER A 77 3.54 7.20 11.63
C SER A 77 4.69 6.45 10.96
N GLY A 78 5.31 5.55 11.71
CA GLY A 78 6.30 4.59 11.22
C GLY A 78 6.17 3.29 11.99
N ILE A 79 6.77 2.25 11.47
CA ILE A 79 6.83 0.94 12.12
C ILE A 79 8.29 0.50 12.27
N VAL A 80 8.70 0.20 13.49
CA VAL A 80 10.00 -0.42 13.78
C VAL A 80 9.95 -1.87 13.32
N ILE A 81 10.89 -2.28 12.47
CA ILE A 81 10.95 -3.60 11.83
C ILE A 81 12.15 -4.45 12.26
N SER A 82 13.03 -3.88 13.07
CA SER A 82 14.18 -4.62 13.63
C SER A 82 14.59 -4.05 14.98
N PRO A 83 15.19 -4.87 15.86
CA PRO A 83 15.68 -4.41 17.15
C PRO A 83 16.82 -3.37 17.02
N ASP A 84 17.50 -3.35 15.86
CA ASP A 84 18.57 -2.38 15.56
C ASP A 84 18.05 -0.99 15.21
N GLY A 85 16.73 -0.75 15.17
CA GLY A 85 16.15 0.56 14.94
C GLY A 85 15.91 0.90 13.46
N PHE A 86 15.72 -0.08 12.58
CA PHE A 86 15.17 0.19 11.26
C PHE A 86 13.68 0.50 11.36
N VAL A 87 13.27 1.62 10.75
CA VAL A 87 11.88 2.10 10.76
C VAL A 87 11.41 2.34 9.33
N LEU A 88 10.31 1.70 8.95
CA LEU A 88 9.61 1.97 7.70
C LEU A 88 8.56 3.06 7.91
N THR A 89 8.45 3.95 6.93
CA THR A 89 7.42 4.99 6.84
C THR A 89 7.17 5.34 5.37
N ASN A 90 6.32 6.34 5.11
CA ASN A 90 6.14 6.83 3.74
C ASN A 90 7.18 7.88 3.36
N SER A 91 7.50 7.95 2.06
CA SER A 91 8.43 8.97 1.53
C SER A 91 7.88 10.37 1.65
N HIS A 92 6.55 10.55 1.49
CA HIS A 92 5.89 11.85 1.64
C HIS A 92 5.90 12.36 3.10
N VAL A 93 5.90 11.46 4.10
CA VAL A 93 6.04 11.82 5.53
C VAL A 93 7.42 12.42 5.79
N VAL A 94 8.46 11.79 5.26
CA VAL A 94 9.85 12.27 5.41
C VAL A 94 10.11 13.54 4.58
N GLY A 95 9.58 13.57 3.36
CA GLY A 95 9.80 14.66 2.41
C GLY A 95 11.29 14.92 2.17
N SER A 96 11.70 16.19 2.26
CA SER A 96 13.11 16.61 2.13
C SER A 96 13.78 16.92 3.48
N SER A 97 13.12 16.63 4.60
CA SER A 97 13.66 16.94 5.95
C SER A 97 14.90 16.09 6.25
N LYS A 98 15.86 16.73 6.93
CA LYS A 98 17.03 16.05 7.50
C LYS A 98 16.89 15.87 9.01
N ASP A 99 16.00 16.63 9.64
CA ASP A 99 15.71 16.60 11.07
C ASP A 99 14.47 15.72 11.27
N ILE A 100 14.68 14.49 11.71
CA ILE A 100 13.65 13.50 11.93
C ILE A 100 13.72 13.02 13.36
N ARG A 101 12.58 13.05 14.03
CA ARG A 101 12.43 12.56 15.39
C ARG A 101 11.34 11.49 15.41
N LEU A 102 11.62 10.42 16.11
CA LEU A 102 10.71 9.33 16.38
C LEU A 102 10.22 9.44 17.80
N ARG A 103 8.91 9.37 18.00
CA ARG A 103 8.32 9.31 19.34
C ARG A 103 7.59 8.00 19.48
N ASP A 104 7.93 7.23 20.50
CA ASP A 104 7.24 5.98 20.83
C ASP A 104 5.95 6.22 21.63
N ILE A 105 5.26 5.12 21.97
CA ILE A 105 4.01 5.14 22.73
C ILE A 105 4.20 5.64 24.17
N GLU A 106 5.40 5.50 24.73
CA GLU A 106 5.74 5.97 26.08
C GLU A 106 6.13 7.45 26.10
N GLY A 107 6.25 8.08 24.92
CA GLY A 107 6.62 9.49 24.75
C GLY A 107 8.11 9.76 24.64
N PHE A 108 8.97 8.72 24.66
CA PHE A 108 10.40 8.89 24.43
C PHE A 108 10.68 9.37 23.01
N VAL A 109 11.59 10.31 22.88
CA VAL A 109 11.97 10.89 21.59
C VAL A 109 13.37 10.43 21.23
N THR A 110 13.51 9.83 20.05
CA THR A 110 14.76 9.37 19.48
C THR A 110 15.03 10.10 18.17
N GLU A 111 16.23 10.60 17.94
CA GLU A 111 16.63 11.13 16.64
C GLU A 111 16.76 10.00 15.62
N ALA A 112 16.52 10.31 14.36
CA ALA A 112 16.64 9.34 13.28
C ALA A 112 17.18 9.99 12.02
N HIS A 113 17.86 9.21 11.20
CA HIS A 113 18.32 9.64 9.89
C HIS A 113 17.76 8.77 8.75
N VAL A 114 17.66 9.35 7.56
CA VAL A 114 17.16 8.68 6.38
C VAL A 114 18.25 7.83 5.77
N LEU A 115 18.04 6.51 5.69
CA LEU A 115 18.90 5.59 4.94
C LEU A 115 18.61 5.65 3.43
N GLY A 116 17.33 5.77 3.07
CA GLY A 116 16.91 5.92 1.69
C GLY A 116 15.42 6.21 1.57
N VAL A 117 15.05 6.77 0.44
CA VAL A 117 13.65 7.06 0.08
C VAL A 117 13.37 6.52 -1.32
N ASP A 118 12.15 6.02 -1.48
CA ASP A 118 11.62 5.60 -2.77
C ASP A 118 10.27 6.28 -3.02
N PRO A 119 10.26 7.47 -3.66
CA PRO A 119 9.03 8.18 -3.97
C PRO A 119 8.12 7.42 -4.94
N ASP A 120 8.68 6.47 -5.69
CA ASP A 120 7.92 5.69 -6.67
C ASP A 120 6.99 4.68 -6.00
N THR A 121 7.36 4.14 -4.83
CA THR A 121 6.50 3.28 -4.00
C THR A 121 5.96 3.99 -2.78
N ASP A 122 6.29 5.27 -2.60
CA ASP A 122 5.97 6.07 -1.42
C ASP A 122 6.49 5.45 -0.11
N LEU A 123 7.68 4.86 -0.13
CA LEU A 123 8.34 4.27 1.05
C LEU A 123 9.63 5.00 1.40
N ALA A 124 9.96 5.00 2.68
CA ALA A 124 11.23 5.47 3.23
C ALA A 124 11.71 4.54 4.34
N LEU A 125 13.03 4.35 4.40
CA LEU A 125 13.71 3.65 5.46
C LEU A 125 14.51 4.63 6.31
N LEU A 126 14.23 4.61 7.61
CA LEU A 126 14.93 5.40 8.63
C LEU A 126 15.77 4.48 9.51
N ARG A 127 16.76 5.07 10.17
CA ARG A 127 17.54 4.45 11.25
C ARG A 127 17.39 5.32 12.48
N ALA A 128 16.86 4.77 13.58
CA ALA A 128 16.84 5.40 14.89
C ALA A 128 18.24 5.41 15.51
N ASP A 129 18.68 6.57 16.04
CA ASP A 129 20.00 6.74 16.58
C ASP A 129 20.08 6.21 18.02
N GLY A 130 21.14 5.45 18.33
CA GLY A 130 21.34 4.89 19.65
C GLY A 130 20.29 3.88 20.12
N ALA A 131 19.43 3.43 19.21
CA ALA A 131 18.38 2.46 19.51
C ALA A 131 18.98 1.10 19.91
N ARG A 132 18.54 0.59 21.07
CA ARG A 132 18.83 -0.77 21.54
C ARG A 132 17.55 -1.37 22.06
N ASP A 133 17.31 -2.63 21.71
CA ASP A 133 16.18 -3.44 22.21
C ASP A 133 14.79 -2.83 21.94
N LEU A 134 14.64 -2.11 20.81
CA LEU A 134 13.33 -1.58 20.42
C LEU A 134 12.33 -2.70 20.16
N ARG A 135 11.10 -2.47 20.59
CA ARG A 135 9.97 -3.31 20.17
C ARG A 135 9.83 -3.19 18.65
N TYR A 136 9.72 -4.31 17.97
CA TYR A 136 9.63 -4.37 16.51
C TYR A 136 8.54 -5.34 16.07
N ALA A 137 8.04 -5.14 14.86
CA ALA A 137 7.05 -6.01 14.23
C ALA A 137 7.65 -6.73 13.03
N LEU A 138 7.15 -7.94 12.76
CA LEU A 138 7.58 -8.75 11.63
C LEU A 138 6.77 -8.39 10.39
N LEU A 139 7.44 -8.33 9.24
CA LEU A 139 6.80 -8.21 7.93
C LEU A 139 6.28 -9.58 7.49
N GLY A 140 4.96 -9.66 7.28
CA GLY A 140 4.30 -10.86 6.77
C GLY A 140 4.36 -10.95 5.24
N ASN A 141 3.74 -11.99 4.68
CA ASN A 141 3.67 -12.22 3.25
C ASN A 141 2.33 -11.74 2.66
N SER A 142 2.33 -10.57 2.03
CA SER A 142 1.12 -9.98 1.43
C SER A 142 0.55 -10.77 0.25
N LYS A 143 1.31 -11.67 -0.40
CA LYS A 143 0.82 -12.53 -1.48
C LYS A 143 -0.14 -13.64 -1.00
N GLN A 144 -0.17 -13.91 0.32
CA GLN A 144 -1.07 -14.91 0.91
C GLN A 144 -2.41 -14.32 1.36
N LEU A 145 -2.59 -13.01 1.22
CA LEU A 145 -3.81 -12.33 1.61
C LEU A 145 -5.02 -12.77 0.79
N ARG A 146 -6.18 -12.76 1.44
CA ARG A 146 -7.46 -13.04 0.82
C ARG A 146 -8.44 -11.90 1.09
N ARG A 147 -9.30 -11.58 0.12
CA ARG A 147 -10.39 -10.61 0.32
C ARG A 147 -11.29 -11.07 1.45
N GLY A 148 -11.75 -10.12 2.28
CA GLY A 148 -12.54 -10.37 3.47
C GLY A 148 -11.72 -10.73 4.71
N GLN A 149 -10.40 -10.89 4.62
CA GLN A 149 -9.53 -11.14 5.77
C GLN A 149 -9.48 -9.90 6.67
N LEU A 150 -9.65 -10.10 7.99
CA LEU A 150 -9.53 -9.05 9.00
C LEU A 150 -8.15 -8.39 8.94
N VAL A 151 -8.13 -7.07 8.99
CA VAL A 151 -6.93 -6.26 9.08
C VAL A 151 -7.11 -5.13 10.08
N VAL A 152 -6.01 -4.72 10.70
CA VAL A 152 -5.96 -3.63 11.69
C VAL A 152 -4.95 -2.61 11.20
N ALA A 153 -5.37 -1.37 11.02
CA ALA A 153 -4.48 -0.25 10.75
C ALA A 153 -4.14 0.45 12.06
N ILE A 154 -2.84 0.66 12.30
CA ILE A 154 -2.34 1.29 13.53
C ILE A 154 -1.53 2.52 13.13
N GLY A 155 -1.75 3.63 13.84
CA GLY A 155 -1.00 4.86 13.70
C GLY A 155 -0.76 5.53 15.04
N ASN A 156 0.17 6.46 15.09
CA ASN A 156 0.45 7.27 16.28
C ASN A 156 0.44 8.77 15.93
N PRO A 157 -0.71 9.33 15.53
CA PRO A 157 -0.79 10.72 15.03
C PRO A 157 -0.50 11.76 16.10
N LEU A 158 -0.82 11.50 17.37
CA LEU A 158 -0.70 12.45 18.46
C LEU A 158 0.50 12.19 19.38
N GLY A 159 1.14 11.02 19.28
CA GLY A 159 2.32 10.65 20.06
C GLY A 159 2.05 10.27 21.52
N PHE A 160 0.79 10.12 21.92
CA PHE A 160 0.40 9.74 23.29
C PHE A 160 -0.34 8.40 23.32
N GLU A 161 -1.11 8.11 22.26
CA GLU A 161 -1.88 6.89 22.13
C GLU A 161 -1.93 6.44 20.67
N SER A 162 -1.82 5.15 20.44
CA SER A 162 -1.99 4.58 19.12
C SER A 162 -3.46 4.67 18.71
N THR A 163 -3.70 5.19 17.51
CA THR A 163 -5.02 5.11 16.88
C THR A 163 -5.14 3.76 16.18
N VAL A 164 -6.16 2.99 16.54
CA VAL A 164 -6.42 1.66 16.00
C VAL A 164 -7.73 1.68 15.23
N THR A 165 -7.72 1.23 14.00
CA THR A 165 -8.91 1.03 13.20
C THR A 165 -8.89 -0.37 12.58
N ALA A 166 -10.03 -1.06 12.57
CA ALA A 166 -10.14 -2.38 12.00
C ALA A 166 -11.07 -2.38 10.79
N GLY A 167 -10.82 -3.28 9.88
CA GLY A 167 -11.59 -3.48 8.65
C GLY A 167 -11.19 -4.79 8.00
N VAL A 168 -11.44 -4.92 6.71
CA VAL A 168 -11.09 -6.11 5.93
C VAL A 168 -10.24 -5.75 4.71
N VAL A 169 -9.58 -6.75 4.15
CA VAL A 169 -9.01 -6.65 2.80
C VAL A 169 -10.16 -6.55 1.80
N SER A 170 -10.44 -5.35 1.31
CA SER A 170 -11.53 -5.09 0.36
C SER A 170 -11.17 -5.54 -1.06
N ALA A 171 -9.93 -5.28 -1.49
CA ALA A 171 -9.41 -5.71 -2.79
C ALA A 171 -7.90 -5.88 -2.77
N LEU A 172 -7.39 -6.66 -3.72
CA LEU A 172 -5.97 -6.93 -3.97
C LEU A 172 -5.66 -6.67 -5.44
N GLY A 173 -4.38 -6.46 -5.76
CA GLY A 173 -3.92 -6.22 -7.13
C GLY A 173 -4.43 -4.90 -7.72
N ARG A 174 -4.69 -3.90 -6.88
CA ARG A 174 -5.02 -2.53 -7.30
C ARG A 174 -3.74 -1.73 -7.51
N SER A 175 -3.89 -0.63 -8.22
CA SER A 175 -2.80 0.32 -8.43
C SER A 175 -3.28 1.72 -8.06
N ILE A 176 -2.39 2.50 -7.45
CA ILE A 176 -2.62 3.91 -7.11
C ILE A 176 -1.49 4.78 -7.62
N ARG A 177 -1.72 6.08 -7.76
CA ARG A 177 -0.64 7.01 -8.10
C ARG A 177 0.08 7.49 -6.85
N SER A 178 1.39 7.38 -6.85
CA SER A 178 2.26 7.96 -5.82
C SER A 178 2.35 9.49 -5.96
N VAL A 179 2.93 10.13 -4.96
CA VAL A 179 3.20 11.58 -5.00
C VAL A 179 4.15 11.95 -6.16
N SER A 180 5.03 11.04 -6.58
CA SER A 180 5.89 11.21 -7.76
C SER A 180 5.16 11.12 -9.10
N GLY A 181 3.85 10.80 -9.08
CA GLY A 181 3.02 10.56 -10.27
C GLY A 181 3.19 9.16 -10.86
N ARG A 182 4.05 8.32 -10.32
CA ARG A 182 4.20 6.92 -10.74
C ARG A 182 3.12 6.03 -10.14
N THR A 183 2.87 4.92 -10.79
CA THR A 183 1.92 3.93 -10.32
C THR A 183 2.58 3.00 -9.31
N ILE A 184 2.01 2.93 -8.10
CA ILE A 184 2.31 1.88 -7.11
C ILE A 184 1.37 0.74 -7.41
N GLU A 185 1.93 -0.39 -7.80
CA GLU A 185 1.17 -1.59 -8.11
C GLU A 185 1.00 -2.49 -6.88
N ASP A 186 0.07 -3.43 -7.00
CA ASP A 186 -0.18 -4.48 -5.99
C ASP A 186 -0.46 -3.92 -4.60
N VAL A 187 -1.16 -2.77 -4.52
CA VAL A 187 -1.58 -2.21 -3.24
C VAL A 187 -2.75 -2.99 -2.66
N ILE A 188 -2.80 -3.02 -1.32
CA ILE A 188 -3.91 -3.58 -0.55
C ILE A 188 -4.95 -2.48 -0.37
N GLN A 189 -6.19 -2.73 -0.83
CA GLN A 189 -7.32 -1.88 -0.52
C GLN A 189 -8.02 -2.39 0.73
N THR A 190 -8.36 -1.50 1.66
CA THR A 190 -9.07 -1.80 2.89
C THR A 190 -10.12 -0.74 3.20
N ASP A 191 -11.12 -1.09 3.98
CA ASP A 191 -12.12 -0.18 4.57
C ASP A 191 -11.76 0.21 6.02
N ALA A 192 -10.66 -0.32 6.58
CA ALA A 192 -10.09 0.19 7.82
C ALA A 192 -9.83 1.69 7.68
N ALA A 193 -10.42 2.51 8.56
CA ALA A 193 -10.37 3.95 8.43
C ALA A 193 -8.93 4.48 8.58
N LEU A 194 -8.42 5.13 7.54
CA LEU A 194 -7.15 5.84 7.58
C LEU A 194 -7.41 7.35 7.74
N ASN A 195 -6.86 7.92 8.79
CA ASN A 195 -6.91 9.35 9.08
C ASN A 195 -5.53 9.99 8.89
N PRO A 196 -5.45 11.32 8.73
CA PRO A 196 -4.17 12.03 8.76
C PRO A 196 -3.36 11.66 10.00
N GLY A 197 -2.12 11.21 9.79
CA GLY A 197 -1.24 10.70 10.83
C GLY A 197 -1.10 9.16 10.87
N ASN A 198 -2.01 8.39 10.28
CA ASN A 198 -1.85 6.94 10.13
C ASN A 198 -0.92 6.57 8.95
N SER A 199 -0.66 7.51 8.03
CA SER A 199 0.28 7.32 6.92
C SER A 199 1.66 6.95 7.43
N GLY A 200 2.26 5.91 6.86
CA GLY A 200 3.54 5.33 7.28
C GLY A 200 3.43 4.29 8.40
N GLY A 201 2.29 4.21 9.10
CA GLY A 201 2.00 3.16 10.06
C GLY A 201 1.64 1.83 9.39
N PRO A 202 1.62 0.71 10.14
CA PRO A 202 1.36 -0.61 9.59
C PRO A 202 -0.13 -0.87 9.35
N LEU A 203 -0.40 -1.66 8.30
CA LEU A 203 -1.60 -2.49 8.17
C LEU A 203 -1.22 -3.91 8.61
N VAL A 204 -1.94 -4.48 9.56
CA VAL A 204 -1.57 -5.69 10.29
C VAL A 204 -2.63 -6.76 10.11
N SER A 205 -2.21 -8.02 9.92
CA SER A 205 -3.11 -9.18 9.89
C SER A 205 -3.52 -9.60 11.30
N SER A 206 -4.55 -10.45 11.43
CA SER A 206 -4.94 -11.06 12.70
C SER A 206 -3.84 -11.89 13.37
N ASN A 207 -2.80 -12.28 12.65
CA ASN A 207 -1.61 -12.96 13.20
C ASN A 207 -0.57 -12.00 13.79
N ALA A 208 -0.85 -10.69 13.83
CA ALA A 208 0.07 -9.63 14.23
C ALA A 208 1.31 -9.50 13.33
N GLU A 209 1.17 -9.80 12.03
CA GLU A 209 2.19 -9.56 11.02
C GLU A 209 1.84 -8.32 10.19
N VAL A 210 2.82 -7.49 9.91
CA VAL A 210 2.66 -6.29 9.06
C VAL A 210 2.52 -6.75 7.61
N ILE A 211 1.34 -6.59 7.04
CA ILE A 211 1.03 -6.98 5.66
C ILE A 211 1.08 -5.80 4.68
N GLY A 212 1.16 -4.57 5.20
CA GLY A 212 1.29 -3.37 4.38
C GLY A 212 1.66 -2.13 5.19
N ILE A 213 2.00 -1.06 4.49
CA ILE A 213 2.27 0.27 5.05
C ILE A 213 1.18 1.22 4.55
N ASN A 214 0.42 1.79 5.48
CA ASN A 214 -0.69 2.70 5.18
C ASN A 214 -0.18 3.93 4.42
N THR A 215 -0.78 4.29 3.28
CA THR A 215 -0.24 5.37 2.45
C THR A 215 -1.26 6.41 2.02
N ALA A 216 -2.38 6.01 1.44
CA ALA A 216 -3.30 6.93 0.80
C ALA A 216 -4.76 6.66 1.10
N ILE A 217 -5.53 7.74 1.05
CA ILE A 217 -7.00 7.72 0.97
C ILE A 217 -7.41 8.42 -0.31
N ILE A 218 -8.51 7.97 -0.94
CA ILE A 218 -9.11 8.71 -2.05
C ILE A 218 -9.95 9.83 -1.45
N ASN A 219 -9.53 11.09 -1.66
CA ASN A 219 -10.27 12.25 -1.19
C ASN A 219 -11.70 12.24 -1.73
N GLY A 220 -12.68 12.34 -0.82
CA GLY A 220 -14.10 12.31 -1.16
C GLY A 220 -14.73 10.92 -1.25
N ALA A 221 -13.95 9.82 -1.11
CA ALA A 221 -14.47 8.47 -0.99
C ALA A 221 -14.30 7.96 0.44
N GLN A 222 -15.40 7.54 1.07
CA GLN A 222 -15.37 6.91 2.39
C GLN A 222 -15.10 5.40 2.25
N GLY A 223 -14.30 4.82 3.15
CA GLY A 223 -14.05 3.38 3.17
C GLY A 223 -13.16 2.87 2.02
N ILE A 224 -12.42 3.76 1.32
CA ILE A 224 -11.45 3.38 0.30
C ILE A 224 -10.07 3.88 0.72
N CYS A 225 -9.34 3.00 1.38
CA CYS A 225 -8.01 3.23 1.89
C CYS A 225 -7.03 2.25 1.25
N PHE A 226 -5.75 2.63 1.19
CA PHE A 226 -4.71 1.84 0.56
C PHE A 226 -3.47 1.72 1.43
N ALA A 227 -2.84 0.55 1.34
CA ALA A 227 -1.54 0.29 1.92
C ALA A 227 -0.59 -0.31 0.87
N VAL A 228 0.66 0.11 0.87
CA VAL A 228 1.72 -0.52 0.08
C VAL A 228 1.98 -1.91 0.64
N ALA A 229 1.95 -2.93 -0.20
CA ALA A 229 2.07 -4.32 0.23
C ALA A 229 3.42 -4.62 0.90
N SER A 230 3.43 -5.49 1.91
CA SER A 230 4.66 -5.83 2.65
C SER A 230 5.75 -6.46 1.78
N ASN A 231 5.40 -7.23 0.75
CA ASN A 231 6.39 -7.78 -0.19
C ASN A 231 7.08 -6.67 -1.01
N THR A 232 6.35 -5.62 -1.38
CA THR A 232 6.94 -4.41 -1.98
C THR A 232 7.85 -3.70 -0.98
N ALA A 233 7.42 -3.57 0.27
CA ALA A 233 8.24 -2.96 1.33
C ALA A 233 9.53 -3.76 1.58
N GLN A 234 9.48 -5.09 1.62
CA GLN A 234 10.67 -5.95 1.75
C GLN A 234 11.65 -5.79 0.59
N PHE A 235 11.12 -5.66 -0.64
CA PHE A 235 11.95 -5.39 -1.82
C PHE A 235 12.66 -4.05 -1.70
N VAL A 236 11.93 -2.97 -1.42
CA VAL A 236 12.46 -1.61 -1.25
C VAL A 236 13.50 -1.56 -0.13
N LEU A 237 13.19 -2.18 1.02
CA LEU A 237 14.09 -2.31 2.15
C LEU A 237 15.41 -2.97 1.75
N SER A 238 15.36 -4.10 1.03
CA SER A 238 16.55 -4.83 0.60
C SER A 238 17.43 -4.02 -0.35
N GLU A 239 16.83 -3.25 -1.26
CA GLU A 239 17.55 -2.38 -2.19
C GLU A 239 18.20 -1.19 -1.45
N ILE A 240 17.45 -0.53 -0.54
CA ILE A 240 17.98 0.61 0.24
C ILE A 240 19.13 0.17 1.14
N ILE A 241 19.02 -0.96 1.85
CA ILE A 241 20.10 -1.46 2.73
C ILE A 241 21.36 -1.77 1.93
N ARG A 242 21.23 -2.36 0.74
CA ARG A 242 22.39 -2.77 -0.08
C ARG A 242 23.02 -1.65 -0.86
N HIS A 243 22.20 -0.70 -1.35
CA HIS A 243 22.63 0.28 -2.36
C HIS A 243 22.36 1.73 -1.95
N GLY A 244 21.61 1.97 -0.86
CA GLY A 244 21.18 3.31 -0.44
C GLY A 244 19.97 3.84 -1.20
N TYR A 245 19.52 3.17 -2.25
CA TYR A 245 18.37 3.54 -3.09
C TYR A 245 17.82 2.32 -3.83
N VAL A 246 16.61 2.47 -4.40
CA VAL A 246 15.98 1.41 -5.20
C VAL A 246 16.43 1.53 -6.64
N ARG A 247 17.13 0.50 -7.14
CA ARG A 247 17.60 0.44 -8.53
C ARG A 247 16.45 0.15 -9.48
N ARG A 248 16.40 0.91 -10.58
CA ARG A 248 15.46 0.72 -11.69
C ARG A 248 16.16 0.97 -13.02
N ALA A 249 15.69 0.30 -14.05
CA ALA A 249 16.13 0.55 -15.40
C ALA A 249 15.61 1.92 -15.87
N TYR A 250 16.42 2.58 -16.67
CA TYR A 250 16.18 3.93 -17.18
C TYR A 250 16.52 3.97 -18.68
N ILE A 251 15.63 4.56 -19.46
CA ILE A 251 15.81 4.73 -20.89
C ILE A 251 15.78 6.20 -21.35
N GLY A 252 15.45 7.14 -20.46
CA GLY A 252 15.50 8.59 -20.74
C GLY A 252 14.34 9.09 -21.61
N VAL A 253 13.12 8.72 -21.25
CA VAL A 253 11.92 9.19 -21.93
C VAL A 253 10.91 9.78 -20.95
N SER A 254 10.15 10.77 -21.38
CA SER A 254 8.86 11.10 -20.76
C SER A 254 7.74 10.74 -21.73
N GLY A 255 6.60 10.30 -21.21
CA GLY A 255 5.51 9.83 -22.06
C GLY A 255 4.16 9.88 -21.36
N GLN A 256 3.14 9.58 -22.12
CA GLN A 256 1.77 9.43 -21.64
C GLN A 256 1.09 8.23 -22.30
N THR A 257 0.09 7.68 -21.63
CA THR A 257 -0.76 6.66 -22.25
C THR A 257 -1.64 7.29 -23.31
N ALA A 258 -1.62 6.74 -24.53
CA ALA A 258 -2.38 7.26 -25.65
C ALA A 258 -3.08 6.16 -26.44
N PRO A 259 -4.27 6.44 -27.02
CA PRO A 259 -4.96 5.51 -27.88
C PRO A 259 -4.24 5.38 -29.22
N ILE A 260 -4.22 4.16 -29.76
CA ILE A 260 -3.71 3.87 -31.11
C ILE A 260 -4.87 3.96 -32.09
N PRO A 261 -4.82 4.87 -33.08
CA PRO A 261 -5.86 4.95 -34.10
C PRO A 261 -6.01 3.61 -34.82
N ARG A 262 -7.23 3.10 -34.93
CA ARG A 262 -7.54 1.80 -35.54
C ARG A 262 -6.88 1.60 -36.91
N ARG A 263 -6.83 2.66 -37.73
CA ARG A 263 -6.16 2.62 -39.03
C ARG A 263 -4.68 2.28 -38.91
N HIS A 264 -3.98 2.81 -37.90
CA HIS A 264 -2.57 2.55 -37.66
C HIS A 264 -2.35 1.12 -37.14
N ALA A 265 -3.20 0.65 -36.24
CA ALA A 265 -3.17 -0.71 -35.72
C ALA A 265 -3.32 -1.75 -36.86
N VAL A 266 -4.31 -1.54 -37.76
CA VAL A 266 -4.55 -2.43 -38.92
C VAL A 266 -3.37 -2.42 -39.89
N VAL A 267 -2.82 -1.25 -40.25
CA VAL A 267 -1.68 -1.13 -41.18
C VAL A 267 -0.42 -1.78 -40.58
N ALA A 268 -0.22 -1.64 -39.28
CA ALA A 268 0.94 -2.19 -38.58
C ALA A 268 0.76 -3.66 -38.19
N GLY A 269 -0.45 -4.24 -38.32
CA GLY A 269 -0.75 -5.63 -37.91
C GLY A 269 -0.65 -5.84 -36.41
N VAL A 270 -1.01 -4.81 -35.61
CA VAL A 270 -0.94 -4.88 -34.14
C VAL A 270 -2.34 -4.86 -33.52
N GLU A 271 -2.50 -5.55 -32.38
CA GLU A 271 -3.78 -5.68 -31.68
C GLU A 271 -3.95 -4.62 -30.57
N ASN A 272 -2.86 -3.92 -30.19
CA ASN A 272 -2.87 -2.94 -29.13
C ASN A 272 -3.86 -1.80 -29.46
N LYS A 273 -4.75 -1.49 -28.51
CA LYS A 273 -5.65 -0.33 -28.59
C LYS A 273 -5.05 0.94 -27.99
N MET A 274 -4.09 0.76 -27.11
CA MET A 274 -3.39 1.80 -26.36
C MET A 274 -1.90 1.52 -26.41
N GLY A 275 -1.07 2.54 -26.10
CA GLY A 275 0.37 2.38 -25.98
C GLY A 275 0.99 3.55 -25.21
N ALA A 276 2.30 3.51 -25.00
CA ALA A 276 3.04 4.59 -24.34
C ALA A 276 3.58 5.55 -25.41
N LEU A 277 2.93 6.71 -25.57
CA LEU A 277 3.37 7.78 -26.47
C LEU A 277 4.55 8.53 -25.85
N LEU A 278 5.68 8.53 -26.53
CA LEU A 278 6.89 9.26 -26.13
C LEU A 278 6.72 10.75 -26.43
N MET A 279 6.76 11.59 -25.38
CA MET A 279 6.62 13.04 -25.50
C MET A 279 7.95 13.74 -25.62
N GLN A 280 8.94 13.28 -24.86
CA GLN A 280 10.29 13.81 -24.84
C GLN A 280 11.29 12.67 -24.71
N ILE A 281 12.46 12.87 -25.28
CA ILE A 281 13.60 11.97 -25.18
C ILE A 281 14.78 12.80 -24.67
N GLU A 282 15.40 12.35 -23.59
CA GLU A 282 16.55 13.02 -23.01
C GLU A 282 17.76 12.86 -23.93
N PRO A 283 18.54 13.92 -24.17
CA PRO A 283 19.78 13.81 -24.90
C PRO A 283 20.73 12.78 -24.28
N ASP A 284 21.49 12.09 -25.11
CA ASP A 284 22.48 11.08 -24.72
C ASP A 284 21.92 9.88 -23.92
N SER A 285 20.59 9.77 -23.82
CA SER A 285 19.92 8.67 -23.15
C SER A 285 19.93 7.38 -23.99
N PRO A 286 19.67 6.21 -23.40
CA PRO A 286 19.50 4.96 -24.13
C PRO A 286 18.46 5.05 -25.24
N ALA A 287 17.37 5.78 -25.03
CA ALA A 287 16.33 5.99 -26.02
C ALA A 287 16.83 6.82 -27.21
N ALA A 288 17.59 7.90 -26.94
CA ALA A 288 18.21 8.71 -27.99
C ALA A 288 19.23 7.89 -28.81
N GLN A 289 20.07 7.10 -28.12
CA GLN A 289 21.08 6.24 -28.77
C GLN A 289 20.43 5.14 -29.61
N ALA A 290 19.30 4.60 -29.20
CA ALA A 290 18.53 3.63 -29.97
C ALA A 290 17.80 4.26 -31.17
N GLY A 291 17.76 5.60 -31.31
CA GLY A 291 17.10 6.30 -32.40
C GLY A 291 15.58 6.43 -32.23
N LEU A 292 15.08 6.37 -31.00
CA LEU A 292 13.68 6.70 -30.67
C LEU A 292 13.45 8.20 -30.86
N LEU A 293 12.22 8.58 -31.19
CA LEU A 293 11.84 9.97 -31.46
C LEU A 293 10.57 10.35 -30.66
N PRO A 294 10.41 11.62 -30.29
CA PRO A 294 9.11 12.11 -29.83
C PRO A 294 8.02 11.81 -30.86
N GLY A 295 6.87 11.31 -30.38
CA GLY A 295 5.77 10.85 -31.24
C GLY A 295 5.76 9.35 -31.51
N ASP A 296 6.80 8.60 -31.15
CA ASP A 296 6.76 7.14 -31.17
C ASP A 296 5.78 6.63 -30.13
N VAL A 297 5.02 5.59 -30.45
CA VAL A 297 4.14 4.91 -29.51
C VAL A 297 4.70 3.52 -29.23
N VAL A 298 5.24 3.31 -28.03
CA VAL A 298 5.75 1.99 -27.60
C VAL A 298 4.56 1.06 -27.39
N ILE A 299 4.61 -0.11 -28.05
CA ILE A 299 3.56 -1.13 -27.99
C ILE A 299 4.06 -2.47 -27.45
N LYS A 300 5.38 -2.71 -27.48
CA LYS A 300 5.99 -3.91 -26.90
C LYS A 300 7.41 -3.63 -26.41
N LEU A 301 7.80 -4.23 -25.31
CA LEU A 301 9.16 -4.23 -24.78
C LEU A 301 9.53 -5.59 -24.24
N ASP A 302 10.64 -6.16 -24.71
CA ASP A 302 11.15 -7.49 -24.31
C ASP A 302 10.06 -8.59 -24.42
N GLY A 303 9.26 -8.54 -25.53
CA GLY A 303 8.17 -9.47 -25.78
C GLY A 303 6.89 -9.21 -24.97
N ILE A 304 6.87 -8.21 -24.07
CA ILE A 304 5.73 -7.86 -23.22
C ILE A 304 4.95 -6.73 -23.87
N ASP A 305 3.63 -6.87 -23.96
CA ASP A 305 2.75 -5.84 -24.51
C ASP A 305 2.69 -4.62 -23.59
N ILE A 306 2.80 -3.42 -24.19
CA ILE A 306 2.76 -2.13 -23.51
C ILE A 306 1.47 -1.42 -23.93
N ASN A 307 0.52 -1.34 -23.00
CA ASN A 307 -0.76 -0.65 -23.20
C ASN A 307 -0.78 0.77 -22.62
N GLY A 308 0.33 1.22 -22.06
CA GLY A 308 0.47 2.57 -21.51
C GLY A 308 1.82 2.80 -20.87
N VAL A 309 2.01 4.03 -20.36
CA VAL A 309 3.24 4.42 -19.71
C VAL A 309 3.51 3.63 -18.43
N ASP A 310 2.47 3.24 -17.72
CA ASP A 310 2.61 2.46 -16.48
C ASP A 310 3.19 1.07 -16.78
N ASP A 311 2.74 0.39 -17.87
CA ASP A 311 3.32 -0.87 -18.31
C ASP A 311 4.80 -0.73 -18.69
N LEU A 312 5.16 0.36 -19.39
CA LEU A 312 6.54 0.64 -19.74
C LEU A 312 7.43 0.81 -18.50
N ILE A 313 6.94 1.54 -17.51
CA ILE A 313 7.65 1.75 -16.23
C ILE A 313 7.80 0.43 -15.46
N ARG A 314 6.76 -0.41 -15.44
CA ARG A 314 6.75 -1.71 -14.76
C ARG A 314 7.76 -2.67 -15.38
N VAL A 315 7.83 -2.72 -16.70
CA VAL A 315 8.77 -3.59 -17.42
C VAL A 315 10.21 -3.13 -17.23
N LEU A 316 10.47 -1.83 -17.03
CA LEU A 316 11.80 -1.27 -16.79
C LEU A 316 12.24 -1.45 -15.32
N ASP A 317 12.24 -2.69 -14.83
CA ASP A 317 12.72 -3.07 -13.50
C ASP A 317 14.27 -3.20 -13.44
N ARG A 318 14.80 -3.54 -12.26
CA ARG A 318 16.24 -3.70 -12.03
C ARG A 318 16.88 -4.83 -12.85
N ASP A 319 16.12 -5.89 -13.16
CA ASP A 319 16.64 -7.07 -13.83
C ASP A 319 16.92 -6.82 -15.32
N ARG A 320 16.48 -5.66 -15.82
CA ARG A 320 16.72 -5.20 -17.20
C ARG A 320 17.84 -4.18 -17.33
N ILE A 321 18.48 -3.77 -16.24
CA ILE A 321 19.63 -2.88 -16.26
C ILE A 321 20.78 -3.55 -17.02
N GLY A 322 21.31 -2.85 -18.04
CA GLY A 322 22.46 -3.30 -18.84
C GLY A 322 22.17 -4.43 -19.82
N ARG A 323 20.91 -4.87 -19.96
CA ARG A 323 20.50 -5.88 -20.94
C ARG A 323 20.09 -5.20 -22.25
N THR A 324 20.24 -5.90 -23.36
CA THR A 324 19.63 -5.49 -24.61
C THR A 324 18.18 -5.93 -24.63
N LEU A 325 17.25 -5.01 -24.82
CA LEU A 325 15.83 -5.26 -24.90
C LEU A 325 15.30 -4.92 -26.29
N ALA A 326 14.53 -5.81 -26.90
CA ALA A 326 13.82 -5.52 -28.13
C ALA A 326 12.61 -4.64 -27.83
N MET A 327 12.50 -3.48 -28.48
CA MET A 327 11.39 -2.55 -28.35
C MET A 327 10.68 -2.38 -29.68
N GLU A 328 9.37 -2.54 -29.69
CA GLU A 328 8.54 -2.28 -30.85
C GLU A 328 7.73 -1.00 -30.64
N VAL A 329 7.78 -0.11 -31.64
CA VAL A 329 7.05 1.15 -31.62
C VAL A 329 6.27 1.36 -32.92
N LEU A 330 5.19 2.14 -32.81
CA LEU A 330 4.51 2.69 -33.97
C LEU A 330 5.05 4.11 -34.22
N ARG A 331 5.75 4.28 -35.36
CA ARG A 331 6.22 5.58 -35.84
C ARG A 331 5.45 5.95 -37.10
N LEU A 332 4.65 7.03 -37.04
CA LEU A 332 3.78 7.47 -38.13
C LEU A 332 2.88 6.32 -38.68
N GLY A 333 2.38 5.47 -37.79
CA GLY A 333 1.51 4.34 -38.13
C GLY A 333 2.22 3.12 -38.73
N ARG A 334 3.55 3.09 -38.74
CA ARG A 334 4.35 1.94 -39.21
C ARG A 334 5.08 1.31 -38.02
N LEU A 335 5.08 -0.03 -37.98
CA LEU A 335 5.82 -0.78 -36.98
C LEU A 335 7.33 -0.63 -37.23
N ARG A 336 8.08 -0.35 -36.16
CA ARG A 336 9.53 -0.29 -36.10
C ARG A 336 10.03 -1.06 -34.89
N ALA A 337 11.16 -1.74 -35.05
CA ALA A 337 11.85 -2.41 -33.95
C ALA A 337 13.18 -1.71 -33.67
N PHE A 338 13.53 -1.62 -32.41
CA PHE A 338 14.77 -1.03 -31.90
C PHE A 338 15.34 -1.90 -30.79
N ASP A 339 16.66 -2.00 -30.73
CA ASP A 339 17.36 -2.56 -29.59
C ASP A 339 17.72 -1.41 -28.63
N ILE A 340 17.26 -1.50 -27.39
CA ILE A 340 17.53 -0.52 -26.35
C ILE A 340 18.33 -1.14 -25.22
N HIS A 341 19.30 -0.36 -24.67
CA HIS A 341 20.17 -0.78 -23.58
C HIS A 341 19.88 0.08 -22.34
N PRO A 342 18.91 -0.31 -21.48
CA PRO A 342 18.60 0.49 -20.31
C PRO A 342 19.79 0.61 -19.37
N LEU A 343 20.03 1.82 -18.88
CA LEU A 343 20.99 2.13 -17.84
C LEU A 343 20.34 2.06 -16.47
N GLU A 344 21.16 2.05 -15.42
CA GLU A 344 20.67 2.20 -14.07
C GLU A 344 20.21 3.65 -13.84
N ARG A 345 18.99 3.83 -13.33
CA ARG A 345 18.48 5.14 -12.93
C ARG A 345 19.22 5.60 -11.69
N LYS A 346 20.12 6.54 -11.82
CA LYS A 346 20.76 7.19 -10.68
C LYS A 346 19.71 8.01 -9.92
N PRO A 347 19.71 7.98 -8.58
CA PRO A 347 18.91 8.91 -7.79
C PRO A 347 19.24 10.33 -8.30
N MET A 348 18.21 11.12 -8.56
CA MET A 348 18.45 12.56 -8.78
C MET A 348 19.18 13.04 -7.54
N ALA A 349 20.44 13.50 -7.71
CA ALA A 349 21.17 14.15 -6.65
C ALA A 349 20.24 15.21 -6.07
N ARG A 350 19.94 15.13 -4.76
CA ARG A 350 19.20 16.20 -4.10
C ARG A 350 19.98 17.46 -4.42
N LEU A 351 19.42 18.34 -5.29
CA LEU A 351 20.00 19.64 -5.51
C LEU A 351 20.23 20.25 -4.14
N PRO A 352 21.46 20.72 -3.82
CA PRO A 352 21.65 21.52 -2.63
C PRO A 352 20.62 22.65 -2.73
N ALA A 353 19.80 22.81 -1.71
CA ALA A 353 18.89 23.94 -1.65
C ALA A 353 19.71 25.21 -1.82
N PRO A 354 19.26 26.18 -2.66
CA PRO A 354 19.95 27.43 -2.86
C PRO A 354 20.10 28.23 -1.58
#